data_30bf2492c158b15b33cc613b489b8828
#
_entry.id   30bf2492c158b15b33cc613b489b8828
#
_cell.length_a   1.000
_cell.length_b   1.000
_cell.length_c   1.000
_cell.angle_alpha   90.00
_cell.angle_beta   90.00
_cell.angle_gamma   90.00
#
_symmetry.space_group_name_H-M   'P 1'
#
loop_
_entity.id
_entity.type
_entity.pdbx_description
1 polymer ?
#
loop_
_entity_poly.entity_id
_entity_poly.type
_entity_poly.pdbx_seq_one_letter_code
_entity_poly.pdbx_strand_id
1 'polypeptide(L)'
;MCIRDRSNENAVANVIAFFIEPQLKLAEEGYTLQVKTDSIILKAATEAGLFHAKESLLQLSRFGNGKVKCCTINDAPRYQWRGFMLDESRHFFGKEKVKQYLDIMASLRLNVFHWHLTDEPGWRIEIKKYPKLTQIGAVGNYHDPKAPATFYTQEDIKEIVAYAAERQIMVVPEFDMPGHATAVCRAYPEYSGGGEGRWQHFTFHPCREGTYRFISDVLDEIVSLFPSPYIHIGGDEVHYGNQSWFTDPEIQNFIKEKKLVDEKGLEHYFLRRAADIVASKGKTMIGWDEIIDAGISPRKAVVMWWRHDRQHQLVKALENGYRVILTPRRPMYADFTQFGAHKVGRQWAGYNTIENLYNFPEPISHLMKGYENQVMGMQMSLWTERVADFKRLDFMAVSYTHLRAHETAANL
;
A
#
# COMPACT_ATOMS: atom_id res chain seq x y z
N MET A 1 -17.31 -27.40 3.83
CA MET A 1 -16.45 -27.56 2.65
C MET A 1 -16.26 -29.05 2.43
N CYS A 2 -16.94 -29.67 1.48
CA CYS A 2 -16.79 -31.10 1.18
C CYS A 2 -15.75 -31.25 0.06
N ILE A 3 -14.54 -31.67 0.41
CA ILE A 3 -13.58 -32.22 -0.55
C ILE A 3 -14.00 -33.67 -0.78
N ARG A 4 -14.49 -34.01 -1.97
CA ARG A 4 -14.79 -35.40 -2.35
C ARG A 4 -13.68 -35.96 -3.23
N ASP A 5 -13.12 -37.06 -2.78
CA ASP A 5 -12.20 -37.93 -3.51
C ASP A 5 -12.91 -38.58 -4.71
N ARG A 6 -12.15 -38.85 -5.79
CA ARG A 6 -12.64 -39.23 -7.13
C ARG A 6 -13.08 -40.69 -7.26
N SER A 7 -14.00 -41.15 -6.45
CA SER A 7 -14.53 -42.51 -6.67
C SER A 7 -16.03 -42.62 -6.39
N ASN A 8 -16.88 -42.04 -7.29
CA ASN A 8 -18.22 -42.58 -7.51
C ASN A 8 -18.87 -41.91 -8.72
N GLU A 9 -19.16 -42.68 -9.74
CA GLU A 9 -19.79 -42.29 -11.03
C GLU A 9 -21.32 -42.01 -10.94
N ASN A 10 -21.87 -41.78 -9.77
CA ASN A 10 -23.24 -41.33 -9.63
C ASN A 10 -23.27 -39.81 -9.64
N ALA A 11 -23.68 -39.24 -10.78
CA ALA A 11 -23.91 -37.80 -10.97
C ALA A 11 -24.90 -37.29 -9.91
N VAL A 12 -24.39 -36.64 -8.85
CA VAL A 12 -25.23 -35.91 -7.91
C VAL A 12 -25.60 -34.60 -8.55
N ALA A 13 -26.87 -34.42 -8.89
CA ALA A 13 -27.42 -33.17 -9.38
C ALA A 13 -27.24 -32.05 -8.32
N ASN A 14 -27.03 -30.82 -8.80
CA ASN A 14 -26.86 -29.61 -7.94
C ASN A 14 -25.58 -29.60 -7.10
N VAL A 15 -24.44 -29.83 -7.71
CA VAL A 15 -23.12 -29.81 -7.06
C VAL A 15 -22.40 -28.49 -7.32
N ILE A 16 -21.77 -27.95 -6.29
CA ILE A 16 -20.73 -26.92 -6.44
C ILE A 16 -19.39 -27.59 -6.13
N ALA A 17 -18.49 -27.65 -7.10
CA ALA A 17 -17.21 -28.31 -6.99
C ALA A 17 -16.05 -27.32 -7.17
N PHE A 18 -15.03 -27.44 -6.32
CA PHE A 18 -13.83 -26.62 -6.29
C PHE A 18 -12.62 -27.51 -6.55
N PHE A 19 -11.78 -27.12 -7.52
CA PHE A 19 -10.60 -27.89 -7.87
C PHE A 19 -9.36 -26.97 -7.92
N ILE A 20 -8.32 -27.34 -7.21
CA ILE A 20 -6.98 -26.79 -7.39
C ILE A 20 -6.22 -27.81 -8.22
N GLU A 21 -5.85 -27.42 -9.43
CA GLU A 21 -5.13 -28.24 -10.40
C GLU A 21 -3.85 -27.51 -10.83
N PRO A 22 -2.71 -27.69 -10.13
CA PRO A 22 -1.47 -26.95 -10.39
C PRO A 22 -0.92 -27.09 -11.81
N GLN A 23 -1.33 -28.15 -12.55
CA GLN A 23 -0.94 -28.38 -13.95
C GLN A 23 -1.69 -27.51 -14.95
N LEU A 24 -2.73 -26.77 -14.54
CA LEU A 24 -3.43 -25.86 -15.43
C LEU A 24 -2.52 -24.72 -15.87
N LYS A 25 -2.48 -24.44 -17.16
CA LYS A 25 -1.76 -23.31 -17.74
C LYS A 25 -2.56 -22.00 -17.54
N LEU A 26 -2.79 -21.63 -16.29
CA LEU A 26 -3.44 -20.39 -15.90
C LEU A 26 -2.41 -19.46 -15.22
N ALA A 27 -2.66 -18.16 -15.24
CA ALA A 27 -1.92 -17.22 -14.42
C ALA A 27 -2.10 -17.58 -12.91
N GLU A 28 -1.21 -17.11 -12.04
CA GLU A 28 -1.23 -17.42 -10.61
C GLU A 28 -2.61 -17.18 -9.96
N GLU A 29 -3.25 -16.08 -10.29
CA GLU A 29 -4.60 -15.73 -9.82
C GLU A 29 -5.70 -16.01 -10.86
N GLY A 30 -5.36 -16.74 -11.93
CA GLY A 30 -6.29 -17.09 -13.00
C GLY A 30 -7.21 -18.26 -12.63
N TYR A 31 -8.43 -18.26 -13.18
CA TYR A 31 -9.41 -19.30 -12.89
C TYR A 31 -10.36 -19.56 -14.05
N THR A 32 -11.07 -20.68 -13.94
CA THR A 32 -12.24 -21.04 -14.77
C THR A 32 -13.43 -21.25 -13.86
N LEU A 33 -14.55 -20.63 -14.15
CA LEU A 33 -15.86 -20.84 -13.53
C LEU A 33 -16.83 -21.32 -14.59
N GLN A 34 -17.42 -22.49 -14.41
CA GLN A 34 -18.43 -23.05 -15.29
C GLN A 34 -19.72 -23.30 -14.53
N VAL A 35 -20.81 -22.67 -14.97
CA VAL A 35 -22.16 -22.83 -14.44
C VAL A 35 -23.01 -23.58 -15.48
N LYS A 36 -23.48 -24.77 -15.09
CA LYS A 36 -24.39 -25.64 -15.86
C LYS A 36 -25.73 -25.76 -15.15
N THR A 37 -26.68 -26.42 -15.78
CA THR A 37 -28.03 -26.65 -15.20
C THR A 37 -28.02 -27.51 -13.94
N ASP A 38 -27.01 -28.36 -13.78
CA ASP A 38 -26.90 -29.38 -12.72
C ASP A 38 -25.65 -29.21 -11.86
N SER A 39 -24.72 -28.32 -12.22
CA SER A 39 -23.44 -28.20 -11.54
C SER A 39 -22.79 -26.85 -11.74
N ILE A 40 -21.99 -26.45 -10.72
CA ILE A 40 -21.09 -25.29 -10.78
C ILE A 40 -19.68 -25.81 -10.51
N ILE A 41 -18.76 -25.54 -11.43
CA ILE A 41 -17.38 -26.05 -11.35
C ILE A 41 -16.43 -24.84 -11.36
N LEU A 42 -15.59 -24.75 -10.31
CA LEU A 42 -14.54 -23.73 -10.19
C LEU A 42 -13.19 -24.45 -10.26
N LYS A 43 -12.30 -23.99 -11.13
CA LYS A 43 -10.94 -24.54 -11.29
C LYS A 43 -9.92 -23.42 -11.31
N ALA A 44 -8.79 -23.64 -10.63
CA ALA A 44 -7.63 -22.76 -10.64
C ALA A 44 -6.34 -23.57 -10.44
N ALA A 45 -5.21 -22.96 -10.76
CA ALA A 45 -3.89 -23.54 -10.46
C ALA A 45 -3.47 -23.32 -9.01
N THR A 46 -4.03 -22.30 -8.33
CA THR A 46 -3.66 -21.87 -6.98
C THR A 46 -4.90 -21.60 -6.12
N GLU A 47 -4.69 -21.47 -4.81
CA GLU A 47 -5.73 -21.05 -3.85
C GLU A 47 -6.24 -19.63 -4.16
N ALA A 48 -5.36 -18.72 -4.57
CA ALA A 48 -5.72 -17.34 -4.92
C ALA A 48 -6.66 -17.30 -6.14
N GLY A 49 -6.35 -18.05 -7.21
CA GLY A 49 -7.24 -18.16 -8.36
C GLY A 49 -8.59 -18.76 -8.00
N LEU A 50 -8.61 -19.78 -7.13
CA LEU A 50 -9.86 -20.40 -6.67
C LEU A 50 -10.68 -19.44 -5.78
N PHE A 51 -10.02 -18.63 -4.97
CA PHE A 51 -10.66 -17.56 -4.19
C PHE A 51 -11.35 -16.55 -5.12
N HIS A 52 -10.67 -16.09 -6.16
CA HIS A 52 -11.26 -15.15 -7.13
C HIS A 52 -12.42 -15.78 -7.94
N ALA A 53 -12.35 -17.07 -8.27
CA ALA A 53 -13.46 -17.78 -8.87
C ALA A 53 -14.70 -17.79 -7.96
N LYS A 54 -14.50 -18.04 -6.67
CA LYS A 54 -15.56 -17.99 -5.66
C LYS A 54 -16.17 -16.58 -5.55
N GLU A 55 -15.35 -15.53 -5.49
CA GLU A 55 -15.86 -14.15 -5.44
C GLU A 55 -16.69 -13.81 -6.70
N SER A 56 -16.28 -14.27 -7.89
CA SER A 56 -17.05 -14.11 -9.11
C SER A 56 -18.41 -14.81 -9.04
N LEU A 57 -18.45 -16.03 -8.54
CA LEU A 57 -19.71 -16.76 -8.34
C LEU A 57 -20.63 -16.02 -7.35
N LEU A 58 -20.08 -15.50 -6.25
CA LEU A 58 -20.85 -14.71 -5.28
C LEU A 58 -21.40 -13.42 -5.89
N GLN A 59 -20.64 -12.73 -6.73
CA GLN A 59 -21.11 -11.54 -7.45
C GLN A 59 -22.25 -11.90 -8.40
N LEU A 60 -22.08 -12.92 -9.23
CA LEU A 60 -23.15 -13.40 -10.13
C LEU A 60 -24.43 -13.75 -9.37
N SER A 61 -24.31 -14.42 -8.24
CA SER A 61 -25.45 -14.78 -7.38
C SER A 61 -26.14 -13.53 -6.80
N ARG A 62 -25.38 -12.55 -6.32
CA ARG A 62 -25.93 -11.29 -5.77
C ARG A 62 -26.71 -10.50 -6.84
N PHE A 63 -26.11 -10.31 -8.02
CA PHE A 63 -26.76 -9.58 -9.12
C PHE A 63 -27.95 -10.35 -9.72
N GLY A 64 -27.93 -11.68 -9.63
CA GLY A 64 -29.02 -12.55 -10.08
C GLY A 64 -30.09 -12.85 -9.03
N ASN A 65 -30.12 -12.15 -7.88
CA ASN A 65 -31.04 -12.42 -6.76
C ASN A 65 -31.04 -13.91 -6.35
N GLY A 66 -29.85 -14.47 -6.16
CA GLY A 66 -29.64 -15.86 -5.78
C GLY A 66 -29.69 -16.85 -6.97
N LYS A 67 -29.91 -16.38 -8.20
CA LYS A 67 -29.91 -17.20 -9.41
C LYS A 67 -28.70 -16.89 -10.27
N VAL A 68 -28.01 -17.91 -10.76
CA VAL A 68 -26.88 -17.75 -11.67
C VAL A 68 -27.23 -18.38 -13.01
N LYS A 69 -27.13 -17.61 -14.10
CA LYS A 69 -27.34 -18.14 -15.47
C LYS A 69 -26.19 -19.07 -15.84
N CYS A 70 -26.49 -20.08 -16.68
CA CYS A 70 -25.46 -20.95 -17.27
C CYS A 70 -24.46 -20.09 -18.05
N CYS A 71 -23.19 -20.23 -17.72
CA CYS A 71 -22.07 -19.47 -18.31
C CYS A 71 -20.74 -20.18 -18.11
N THR A 72 -19.74 -19.78 -18.89
CA THR A 72 -18.33 -20.13 -18.64
C THR A 72 -17.52 -18.85 -18.59
N ILE A 73 -16.75 -18.69 -17.53
CA ILE A 73 -15.84 -17.56 -17.31
C ILE A 73 -14.43 -18.11 -17.21
N ASN A 74 -13.51 -17.59 -18.04
CA ASN A 74 -12.08 -17.79 -17.92
C ASN A 74 -11.48 -16.42 -17.67
N ASP A 75 -10.79 -16.26 -16.54
CA ASP A 75 -10.43 -14.95 -16.06
C ASP A 75 -9.07 -14.93 -15.37
N ALA A 76 -8.34 -13.83 -15.48
CA ALA A 76 -7.10 -13.57 -14.80
C ALA A 76 -6.89 -12.06 -14.66
N PRO A 77 -6.29 -11.59 -13.57
CA PRO A 77 -6.05 -10.17 -13.38
C PRO A 77 -5.02 -9.63 -14.39
N ARG A 78 -5.24 -8.40 -14.85
CA ARG A 78 -4.30 -7.69 -15.74
C ARG A 78 -2.98 -7.36 -15.05
N TYR A 79 -3.03 -7.03 -13.74
CA TYR A 79 -1.88 -6.62 -12.95
C TYR A 79 -1.70 -7.49 -11.72
N GLN A 80 -0.44 -7.76 -11.38
CA GLN A 80 -0.07 -8.50 -10.16
C GLN A 80 -0.29 -7.67 -8.88
N TRP A 81 -0.13 -6.34 -8.96
CA TRP A 81 -0.36 -5.43 -7.84
C TRP A 81 -1.68 -4.67 -8.06
N ARG A 82 -2.64 -4.90 -7.20
CA ARG A 82 -3.93 -4.24 -7.17
C ARG A 82 -4.16 -3.75 -5.76
N GLY A 83 -3.60 -2.55 -5.47
CA GLY A 83 -3.44 -2.06 -4.12
C GLY A 83 -4.51 -1.06 -3.69
N PHE A 84 -4.73 -1.06 -2.38
CA PHE A 84 -5.41 0.02 -1.69
C PHE A 84 -4.60 0.43 -0.46
N MET A 85 -4.35 1.74 -0.29
CA MET A 85 -3.66 2.29 0.88
C MET A 85 -4.67 3.02 1.77
N LEU A 86 -4.57 2.77 3.08
CA LEU A 86 -5.28 3.51 4.11
C LEU A 86 -4.30 4.19 5.05
N ASP A 87 -4.43 5.52 5.17
CA ASP A 87 -3.75 6.31 6.17
C ASP A 87 -4.48 6.25 7.51
N GLU A 88 -3.86 5.60 8.48
CA GLU A 88 -4.35 5.55 9.86
C GLU A 88 -3.46 6.36 10.83
N SER A 89 -2.42 7.00 10.31
CA SER A 89 -1.62 7.91 11.10
C SER A 89 -2.36 9.23 11.37
N ARG A 90 -2.91 9.86 10.31
CA ARG A 90 -3.61 11.14 10.46
C ARG A 90 -4.92 10.97 11.25
N HIS A 91 -5.69 9.90 10.98
CA HIS A 91 -6.85 9.50 11.78
C HIS A 91 -6.88 7.99 11.93
N PHE A 92 -7.10 7.52 13.16
CA PHE A 92 -7.13 6.11 13.51
C PHE A 92 -8.57 5.57 13.46
N PHE A 93 -8.81 4.52 12.68
CA PHE A 93 -10.14 3.91 12.51
C PHE A 93 -10.30 2.57 13.23
N GLY A 94 -9.19 1.90 13.53
CA GLY A 94 -9.18 0.67 14.30
C GLY A 94 -9.48 -0.61 13.51
N LYS A 95 -9.21 -1.76 14.13
CA LYS A 95 -9.15 -3.06 13.47
C LYS A 95 -10.45 -3.50 12.81
N GLU A 96 -11.59 -3.20 13.39
CA GLU A 96 -12.88 -3.62 12.82
C GLU A 96 -13.17 -2.87 11.50
N LYS A 97 -12.80 -1.60 11.42
CA LYS A 97 -12.91 -0.84 10.17
C LYS A 97 -11.94 -1.36 9.12
N VAL A 98 -10.69 -1.66 9.49
CA VAL A 98 -9.71 -2.25 8.58
C VAL A 98 -10.21 -3.58 8.03
N LYS A 99 -10.77 -4.46 8.86
CA LYS A 99 -11.36 -5.73 8.41
C LYS A 99 -12.52 -5.54 7.43
N GLN A 100 -13.39 -4.55 7.66
CA GLN A 100 -14.44 -4.19 6.71
C GLN A 100 -13.87 -3.81 5.34
N TYR A 101 -12.77 -3.04 5.31
CA TYR A 101 -12.07 -2.68 4.06
C TYR A 101 -11.43 -3.90 3.40
N LEU A 102 -10.84 -4.80 4.17
CA LEU A 102 -10.31 -6.06 3.63
C LEU A 102 -11.40 -6.92 2.98
N ASP A 103 -12.61 -6.97 3.56
CA ASP A 103 -13.76 -7.65 2.95
C ASP A 103 -14.17 -7.03 1.60
N ILE A 104 -14.20 -5.69 1.55
CA ILE A 104 -14.51 -4.97 0.31
C ILE A 104 -13.40 -5.17 -0.72
N MET A 105 -12.13 -5.06 -0.32
CA MET A 105 -10.98 -5.34 -1.18
C MET A 105 -11.06 -6.75 -1.78
N ALA A 106 -11.35 -7.75 -0.97
CA ALA A 106 -11.54 -9.13 -1.42
C ALA A 106 -12.63 -9.25 -2.48
N SER A 107 -13.80 -8.63 -2.24
CA SER A 107 -14.92 -8.64 -3.18
C SER A 107 -14.60 -7.97 -4.52
N LEU A 108 -13.65 -7.03 -4.53
CA LEU A 108 -13.15 -6.33 -5.71
C LEU A 108 -11.86 -6.95 -6.28
N ARG A 109 -11.40 -8.07 -5.72
CA ARG A 109 -10.17 -8.76 -6.12
C ARG A 109 -8.92 -7.91 -6.01
N LEU A 110 -8.90 -6.93 -5.10
CA LEU A 110 -7.69 -6.24 -4.69
C LEU A 110 -6.87 -7.17 -3.81
N ASN A 111 -5.54 -7.21 -4.01
CA ASN A 111 -4.68 -8.20 -3.37
C ASN A 111 -3.57 -7.61 -2.51
N VAL A 112 -3.47 -6.29 -2.41
CA VAL A 112 -2.47 -5.62 -1.58
C VAL A 112 -3.11 -4.52 -0.74
N PHE A 113 -3.00 -4.64 0.58
CA PHE A 113 -3.33 -3.60 1.53
C PHE A 113 -2.04 -2.89 1.97
N HIS A 114 -1.84 -1.67 1.50
CA HIS A 114 -0.77 -0.80 1.95
C HIS A 114 -1.23 -0.04 3.19
N TRP A 115 -0.60 -0.31 4.33
CA TRP A 115 -1.04 0.21 5.61
C TRP A 115 -0.09 1.32 6.07
N HIS A 116 -0.54 2.58 5.94
CA HIS A 116 0.22 3.76 6.34
C HIS A 116 0.01 4.02 7.84
N LEU A 117 0.95 3.56 8.64
CA LEU A 117 0.83 3.47 10.10
C LEU A 117 1.64 4.52 10.86
N THR A 118 2.49 5.28 10.16
CA THR A 118 3.39 6.24 10.81
C THR A 118 3.50 7.51 9.99
N ASP A 119 3.35 8.66 10.68
CA ASP A 119 3.46 9.98 10.08
C ASP A 119 3.59 11.05 11.19
N GLU A 120 3.53 12.34 10.85
CA GLU A 120 3.70 13.46 11.78
C GLU A 120 2.77 13.39 13.01
N PRO A 121 1.43 13.18 12.86
CA PRO A 121 0.54 13.26 14.00
C PRO A 121 0.53 11.99 14.85
N GLY A 122 0.89 10.83 14.29
CA GLY A 122 0.76 9.61 15.06
C GLY A 122 1.58 8.42 14.58
N TRP A 123 2.10 7.69 15.57
CA TRP A 123 2.70 6.37 15.42
C TRP A 123 1.67 5.31 15.84
N ARG A 124 1.37 4.33 14.98
CA ARG A 124 0.26 3.39 15.21
C ARG A 124 0.66 1.93 15.37
N ILE A 125 1.94 1.62 15.56
CA ILE A 125 2.47 0.26 15.71
C ILE A 125 3.08 0.08 17.10
N GLU A 126 2.67 -0.95 17.84
CA GLU A 126 3.37 -1.33 19.07
C GLU A 126 4.77 -1.89 18.73
N ILE A 127 5.82 -1.23 19.27
CA ILE A 127 7.20 -1.69 19.23
C ILE A 127 7.66 -1.89 20.68
N LYS A 128 7.83 -3.13 21.07
CA LYS A 128 8.12 -3.48 22.48
C LYS A 128 9.45 -2.93 22.97
N LYS A 129 10.45 -2.89 22.10
CA LYS A 129 11.76 -2.31 22.39
C LYS A 129 11.72 -0.80 22.62
N TYR A 130 10.73 -0.12 22.02
CA TYR A 130 10.59 1.34 22.05
C TYR A 130 9.20 1.78 22.53
N PRO A 131 8.85 1.56 23.81
CA PRO A 131 7.48 1.76 24.31
C PRO A 131 6.97 3.21 24.24
N LYS A 132 7.87 4.22 24.24
CA LYS A 132 7.45 5.62 24.07
C LYS A 132 6.81 5.90 22.72
N LEU A 133 7.03 5.06 21.71
CA LEU A 133 6.36 5.20 20.42
C LEU A 133 4.83 5.14 20.56
N THR A 134 4.32 4.26 21.41
CA THR A 134 2.88 4.17 21.69
C THR A 134 2.44 5.06 22.85
N GLN A 135 3.29 5.31 23.84
CA GLN A 135 2.96 6.16 25.00
C GLN A 135 2.94 7.66 24.65
N ILE A 136 3.81 8.09 23.76
CA ILE A 136 4.00 9.50 23.37
C ILE A 136 3.71 9.69 21.87
N GLY A 137 4.32 8.85 21.01
CA GLY A 137 4.21 8.97 19.57
C GLY A 137 2.79 8.73 19.05
N ALA A 138 2.00 7.88 19.72
CA ALA A 138 0.62 7.60 19.34
C ALA A 138 -0.43 8.61 19.84
N VAL A 139 0.00 9.59 20.67
CA VAL A 139 -0.88 10.68 21.15
C VAL A 139 -1.14 11.67 20.02
N GLY A 140 -2.40 12.02 19.81
CA GLY A 140 -2.81 13.00 18.82
C GLY A 140 -3.28 12.40 17.50
N ASN A 141 -3.92 13.26 16.73
CA ASN A 141 -4.31 13.06 15.33
C ASN A 141 -4.17 14.39 14.57
N TYR A 142 -4.51 14.38 13.29
CA TYR A 142 -4.33 15.56 12.43
C TYR A 142 -5.09 16.81 12.89
N HIS A 143 -6.26 16.64 13.52
CA HIS A 143 -7.11 17.75 13.98
C HIS A 143 -6.93 18.09 15.47
N ASP A 144 -6.57 17.11 16.29
CA ASP A 144 -6.36 17.26 17.72
C ASP A 144 -5.02 16.65 18.16
N PRO A 145 -3.99 17.47 18.38
CA PRO A 145 -2.68 16.99 18.83
C PRO A 145 -2.68 16.43 20.27
N LYS A 146 -3.78 16.55 20.99
CA LYS A 146 -3.96 16.03 22.36
C LYS A 146 -4.95 14.84 22.43
N ALA A 147 -5.46 14.37 21.29
CA ALA A 147 -6.31 13.19 21.27
C ALA A 147 -5.64 12.00 21.98
N PRO A 148 -6.39 11.14 22.68
CA PRO A 148 -5.82 9.98 23.36
C PRO A 148 -4.96 9.13 22.41
N ALA A 149 -3.94 8.48 22.98
CA ALA A 149 -3.09 7.56 22.21
C ALA A 149 -3.92 6.43 21.61
N THR A 150 -3.76 6.21 20.31
CA THR A 150 -4.40 5.13 19.56
C THR A 150 -3.35 4.41 18.71
N PHE A 151 -3.32 3.09 18.81
CA PHE A 151 -2.36 2.26 18.09
C PHE A 151 -2.86 0.81 18.01
N TYR A 152 -2.21 0.02 17.19
CA TYR A 152 -2.39 -1.43 17.11
C TYR A 152 -1.35 -2.12 17.99
N THR A 153 -1.81 -3.01 18.86
CA THR A 153 -0.93 -3.96 19.53
C THR A 153 -0.35 -4.95 18.51
N GLN A 154 0.74 -5.60 18.82
CA GLN A 154 1.29 -6.64 17.94
C GLN A 154 0.28 -7.76 17.70
N GLU A 155 -0.57 -8.06 18.66
CA GLU A 155 -1.61 -9.06 18.52
C GLU A 155 -2.73 -8.58 17.56
N ASP A 156 -3.13 -7.31 17.63
CA ASP A 156 -4.08 -6.73 16.65
C ASP A 156 -3.53 -6.79 15.23
N ILE A 157 -2.23 -6.50 15.06
CA ILE A 157 -1.57 -6.58 13.75
C ILE A 157 -1.58 -8.03 13.22
N LYS A 158 -1.20 -8.99 14.05
CA LYS A 158 -1.21 -10.42 13.66
C LYS A 158 -2.62 -10.88 13.27
N GLU A 159 -3.65 -10.46 14.02
CA GLU A 159 -5.05 -10.76 13.72
C GLU A 159 -5.46 -10.19 12.36
N ILE A 160 -5.12 -8.92 12.07
CA ILE A 160 -5.43 -8.28 10.79
C ILE A 160 -4.67 -8.93 9.63
N VAL A 161 -3.39 -9.24 9.82
CA VAL A 161 -2.57 -9.91 8.80
C VAL A 161 -3.12 -11.29 8.47
N ALA A 162 -3.51 -12.07 9.50
CA ALA A 162 -4.14 -13.37 9.28
C ALA A 162 -5.49 -13.24 8.56
N TYR A 163 -6.32 -12.27 8.96
CA TYR A 163 -7.61 -11.98 8.34
C TYR A 163 -7.47 -11.57 6.86
N ALA A 164 -6.43 -10.80 6.52
CA ALA A 164 -6.10 -10.42 5.15
C ALA A 164 -5.62 -11.64 4.34
N ALA A 165 -4.78 -12.49 4.93
CA ALA A 165 -4.26 -13.69 4.26
C ALA A 165 -5.38 -14.68 3.87
N GLU A 166 -6.41 -14.86 4.70
CA GLU A 166 -7.60 -15.66 4.36
C GLU A 166 -8.36 -15.12 3.13
N ARG A 167 -8.14 -13.84 2.79
CA ARG A 167 -8.72 -13.13 1.64
C ARG A 167 -7.77 -12.97 0.47
N GLN A 168 -6.62 -13.66 0.53
CA GLN A 168 -5.55 -13.55 -0.46
C GLN A 168 -5.04 -12.11 -0.63
N ILE A 169 -5.01 -11.34 0.48
CA ILE A 169 -4.53 -9.97 0.53
C ILE A 169 -3.22 -9.90 1.30
N MET A 170 -2.17 -9.43 0.65
CA MET A 170 -0.88 -9.13 1.26
C MET A 170 -0.95 -7.78 1.97
N VAL A 171 -0.50 -7.73 3.23
CA VAL A 171 -0.40 -6.47 3.98
C VAL A 171 1.02 -5.94 3.91
N VAL A 172 1.19 -4.72 3.36
CA VAL A 172 2.47 -4.03 3.25
C VAL A 172 2.48 -2.86 4.24
N PRO A 173 3.31 -2.91 5.30
CA PRO A 173 3.42 -1.81 6.25
C PRO A 173 4.26 -0.68 5.68
N GLU A 174 3.91 0.57 6.05
CA GLU A 174 4.75 1.72 5.83
C GLU A 174 5.31 2.27 7.15
N PHE A 175 6.63 2.45 7.17
CA PHE A 175 7.38 3.18 8.18
C PHE A 175 8.10 4.33 7.49
N ASP A 176 7.50 5.51 7.48
CA ASP A 176 7.97 6.65 6.72
C ASP A 176 9.25 7.28 7.30
N MET A 177 10.21 7.57 6.41
CA MET A 177 11.51 8.15 6.73
C MET A 177 12.23 8.69 5.47
N PRO A 178 13.15 9.66 5.56
CA PRO A 178 13.54 10.40 6.78
C PRO A 178 12.56 11.49 7.16
N GLY A 179 11.65 11.91 6.27
CA GLY A 179 10.56 12.84 6.54
C GLY A 179 9.45 12.19 7.36
N HIS A 180 8.38 12.95 7.65
CA HIS A 180 7.17 12.46 8.33
C HIS A 180 7.43 11.77 9.69
N ALA A 181 8.60 12.05 10.33
CA ALA A 181 9.07 11.38 11.52
C ALA A 181 8.68 12.09 12.83
N THR A 182 7.83 13.11 12.80
CA THR A 182 7.51 13.95 13.98
C THR A 182 7.02 13.12 15.16
N ALA A 183 6.15 12.13 14.95
CA ALA A 183 5.65 11.27 16.03
C ALA A 183 6.78 10.49 16.71
N VAL A 184 7.72 9.96 15.94
CA VAL A 184 8.92 9.28 16.46
C VAL A 184 9.81 10.23 17.20
N CYS A 185 10.15 11.36 16.57
CA CYS A 185 11.09 12.34 17.14
C CYS A 185 10.53 13.05 18.38
N ARG A 186 9.20 13.13 18.50
CA ARG A 186 8.53 13.55 19.73
C ARG A 186 8.72 12.54 20.87
N ALA A 187 8.67 11.25 20.55
CA ALA A 187 8.86 10.17 21.51
C ALA A 187 10.33 9.96 21.90
N TYR A 188 11.23 10.17 20.97
CA TYR A 188 12.68 9.98 21.09
C TYR A 188 13.43 11.13 20.42
N PRO A 189 13.54 12.31 21.11
CA PRO A 189 14.12 13.52 20.53
C PRO A 189 15.59 13.40 20.09
N GLU A 190 16.31 12.43 20.61
CA GLU A 190 17.70 12.12 20.22
C GLU A 190 17.85 11.70 18.75
N TYR A 191 16.75 11.25 18.11
CA TYR A 191 16.74 10.88 16.70
C TYR A 191 16.24 12.00 15.77
N SER A 192 15.87 13.16 16.33
CA SER A 192 15.38 14.29 15.54
C SER A 192 16.49 14.97 14.74
N GLY A 193 16.24 15.18 13.45
CA GLY A 193 17.03 16.00 12.55
C GLY A 193 16.65 17.49 12.56
N GLY A 194 15.78 17.90 13.50
CA GLY A 194 15.33 19.28 13.64
C GLY A 194 14.06 19.57 12.81
N GLY A 195 14.04 20.75 12.19
CA GLY A 195 12.86 21.33 11.53
C GLY A 195 12.34 22.55 12.29
N GLU A 196 11.51 23.37 11.64
CA GLU A 196 11.05 24.65 12.19
C GLU A 196 9.52 24.80 12.11
N GLY A 197 8.96 25.57 13.04
CA GLY A 197 7.53 25.90 13.06
C GLY A 197 6.64 24.64 13.10
N ARG A 198 5.69 24.55 12.17
CA ARG A 198 4.80 23.37 12.09
C ARG A 198 5.54 22.06 11.71
N TRP A 199 6.74 22.17 11.14
CA TRP A 199 7.57 21.05 10.71
C TRP A 199 8.67 20.69 11.73
N GLN A 200 8.53 21.15 12.97
CA GLN A 200 9.46 20.79 14.05
C GLN A 200 9.50 19.27 14.25
N HIS A 201 10.71 18.73 14.33
CA HIS A 201 10.97 17.29 14.45
C HIS A 201 10.48 16.45 13.25
N PHE A 202 10.32 17.08 12.06
CA PHE A 202 9.78 16.42 10.89
C PHE A 202 10.70 15.33 10.31
N THR A 203 12.03 15.50 10.44
CA THR A 203 12.99 14.55 9.88
C THR A 203 13.75 13.80 10.96
N PHE A 204 14.16 12.58 10.64
CA PHE A 204 15.21 11.89 11.37
C PHE A 204 16.54 12.61 11.22
N HIS A 205 17.43 12.48 12.25
CA HIS A 205 18.81 12.96 12.18
C HIS A 205 19.62 12.06 11.22
N PRO A 206 20.11 12.58 10.08
CA PRO A 206 20.61 11.74 9.01
C PRO A 206 22.05 11.24 9.21
N CYS A 207 22.79 11.80 10.20
CA CYS A 207 24.21 11.52 10.38
C CYS A 207 24.50 10.55 11.54
N ARG A 208 23.58 10.40 12.49
CA ARG A 208 23.83 9.66 13.73
C ARG A 208 23.59 8.16 13.54
N GLU A 209 24.59 7.36 13.86
CA GLU A 209 24.46 5.89 13.81
C GLU A 209 23.38 5.36 14.75
N GLY A 210 23.04 6.11 15.82
CA GLY A 210 21.92 5.82 16.71
C GLY A 210 20.59 5.76 15.97
N THR A 211 20.37 6.67 15.01
CA THR A 211 19.18 6.71 14.18
C THR A 211 19.04 5.42 13.36
N TYR A 212 20.10 4.98 12.72
CA TYR A 212 20.07 3.76 11.87
C TYR A 212 19.93 2.48 12.72
N ARG A 213 20.50 2.45 13.94
CA ARG A 213 20.24 1.35 14.89
C ARG A 213 18.79 1.32 15.31
N PHE A 214 18.20 2.48 15.65
CA PHE A 214 16.77 2.58 15.96
C PHE A 214 15.91 2.06 14.80
N ILE A 215 16.15 2.52 13.57
CA ILE A 215 15.43 2.07 12.38
C ILE A 215 15.56 0.55 12.22
N SER A 216 16.77 0.01 12.36
CA SER A 216 16.99 -1.43 12.26
C SER A 216 16.23 -2.23 13.31
N ASP A 217 16.24 -1.77 14.55
CA ASP A 217 15.55 -2.42 15.68
C ASP A 217 14.02 -2.40 15.50
N VAL A 218 13.47 -1.26 15.05
CA VAL A 218 12.03 -1.15 14.73
C VAL A 218 11.66 -2.08 13.60
N LEU A 219 12.47 -2.13 12.55
CA LEU A 219 12.24 -3.03 11.41
C LEU A 219 12.35 -4.51 11.78
N ASP A 220 13.14 -4.91 12.78
CA ASP A 220 13.18 -6.28 13.27
C ASP A 220 11.81 -6.73 13.82
N GLU A 221 11.12 -5.87 14.57
CA GLU A 221 9.79 -6.17 15.06
C GLU A 221 8.75 -6.13 13.94
N ILE A 222 8.79 -5.12 13.05
CA ILE A 222 7.87 -5.02 11.91
C ILE A 222 7.98 -6.25 11.01
N VAL A 223 9.18 -6.69 10.65
CA VAL A 223 9.39 -7.87 9.80
C VAL A 223 8.79 -9.14 10.42
N SER A 224 8.81 -9.26 11.74
CA SER A 224 8.22 -10.40 12.45
C SER A 224 6.69 -10.42 12.40
N LEU A 225 6.06 -9.26 12.22
CA LEU A 225 4.61 -9.09 12.19
C LEU A 225 4.03 -9.19 10.78
N PHE A 226 4.80 -8.80 9.77
CA PHE A 226 4.34 -8.70 8.38
C PHE A 226 5.08 -9.70 7.47
N PRO A 227 4.39 -10.77 7.00
CA PRO A 227 4.99 -11.76 6.09
C PRO A 227 5.36 -11.19 4.71
N SER A 228 4.80 -10.03 4.33
CA SER A 228 5.07 -9.37 3.04
C SER A 228 6.56 -9.38 2.71
N PRO A 229 6.96 -9.66 1.45
CA PRO A 229 8.33 -9.48 1.00
C PRO A 229 8.74 -8.01 0.86
N TYR A 230 7.80 -7.10 1.07
CA TYR A 230 7.97 -5.66 0.92
C TYR A 230 7.79 -4.91 2.23
N ILE A 231 8.55 -3.82 2.39
CA ILE A 231 8.33 -2.77 3.40
C ILE A 231 8.39 -1.44 2.68
N HIS A 232 7.38 -0.61 2.89
CA HIS A 232 7.37 0.77 2.39
C HIS A 232 8.04 1.68 3.41
N ILE A 233 8.96 2.54 2.95
CA ILE A 233 9.74 3.43 3.83
C ILE A 233 9.46 4.92 3.58
N GLY A 234 8.45 5.26 2.79
CA GLY A 234 8.17 6.64 2.40
C GLY A 234 9.25 7.19 1.48
N GLY A 235 10.03 8.13 1.96
CA GLY A 235 11.13 8.77 1.25
C GLY A 235 10.75 10.07 0.58
N ASP A 236 9.54 10.57 0.82
CA ASP A 236 8.95 11.75 0.22
C ASP A 236 9.11 13.01 1.07
N GLU A 237 8.95 14.13 0.44
CA GLU A 237 8.69 15.48 0.99
C GLU A 237 9.69 15.97 2.06
N VAL A 238 10.89 15.41 2.13
CA VAL A 238 11.93 15.71 3.16
C VAL A 238 12.21 17.21 3.28
N HIS A 239 12.07 17.94 2.18
CA HIS A 239 12.33 19.39 2.09
C HIS A 239 11.39 20.25 2.95
N TYR A 240 10.26 19.72 3.42
CA TYR A 240 9.37 20.48 4.31
C TYR A 240 9.97 20.70 5.70
N GLY A 241 10.82 19.80 6.20
CA GLY A 241 11.33 19.89 7.56
C GLY A 241 12.82 19.65 7.72
N ASN A 242 13.62 19.85 6.67
CA ASN A 242 15.06 19.69 6.72
C ASN A 242 15.85 21.02 6.87
N GLN A 243 15.19 22.12 7.29
CA GLN A 243 15.84 23.44 7.40
C GLN A 243 17.06 23.41 8.32
N SER A 244 16.98 22.66 9.43
CA SER A 244 18.11 22.52 10.34
C SER A 244 19.33 21.82 9.71
N TRP A 245 19.14 21.05 8.63
CA TRP A 245 20.26 20.39 7.97
C TRP A 245 21.26 21.36 7.37
N PHE A 246 20.80 22.56 6.95
CA PHE A 246 21.62 23.61 6.34
C PHE A 246 22.48 24.38 7.36
N THR A 247 22.12 24.31 8.63
CA THR A 247 22.77 25.14 9.68
C THR A 247 23.39 24.32 10.81
N ASP A 248 23.02 23.07 10.99
CA ASP A 248 23.54 22.19 12.04
C ASP A 248 25.02 21.84 11.74
N PRO A 249 25.96 22.21 12.63
CA PRO A 249 27.39 21.96 12.40
C PRO A 249 27.74 20.47 12.28
N GLU A 250 27.05 19.57 13.02
CA GLU A 250 27.29 18.14 12.95
C GLU A 250 26.93 17.62 11.52
N ILE A 251 25.80 18.05 11.00
CA ILE A 251 25.33 17.69 9.66
C ILE A 251 26.24 18.27 8.58
N GLN A 252 26.59 19.54 8.67
CA GLN A 252 27.44 20.19 7.69
C GLN A 252 28.86 19.61 7.64
N ASN A 253 29.43 19.22 8.79
CA ASN A 253 30.70 18.52 8.85
C ASN A 253 30.59 17.12 8.25
N PHE A 254 29.50 16.38 8.52
CA PHE A 254 29.26 15.05 7.96
C PHE A 254 29.17 15.09 6.43
N ILE A 255 28.45 16.07 5.85
CA ILE A 255 28.38 16.28 4.39
C ILE A 255 29.79 16.42 3.80
N LYS A 256 30.65 17.23 4.42
CA LYS A 256 32.04 17.42 3.97
C LYS A 256 32.88 16.14 4.11
N GLU A 257 32.82 15.45 5.25
CA GLU A 257 33.56 14.22 5.52
C GLU A 257 33.17 13.11 4.55
N LYS A 258 31.89 12.95 4.29
CA LYS A 258 31.36 11.94 3.35
C LYS A 258 31.44 12.38 1.88
N LYS A 259 31.95 13.60 1.61
CA LYS A 259 32.06 14.19 0.26
C LYS A 259 30.70 14.18 -0.48
N LEU A 260 29.64 14.44 0.26
CA LEU A 260 28.31 14.63 -0.33
C LEU A 260 28.24 16.02 -0.95
N VAL A 261 27.43 16.15 -2.00
CA VAL A 261 27.36 17.43 -2.74
C VAL A 261 26.68 18.52 -1.88
N ASP A 262 25.56 18.12 -1.22
CA ASP A 262 24.69 19.02 -0.47
C ASP A 262 23.75 18.20 0.45
N GLU A 263 22.74 18.86 1.01
CA GLU A 263 21.69 18.26 1.85
C GLU A 263 20.85 17.27 1.07
N LYS A 264 20.68 17.45 -0.24
CA LYS A 264 20.01 16.45 -1.10
C LYS A 264 20.86 15.20 -1.25
N GLY A 265 22.17 15.35 -1.38
CA GLY A 265 23.12 14.23 -1.34
C GLY A 265 23.07 13.48 0.01
N LEU A 266 22.83 14.19 1.10
CA LEU A 266 22.66 13.61 2.43
C LEU A 266 21.33 12.84 2.55
N GLU A 267 20.22 13.36 2.01
CA GLU A 267 18.95 12.64 1.90
C GLU A 267 19.14 11.33 1.12
N HIS A 268 19.82 11.39 -0.01
CA HIS A 268 20.14 10.21 -0.82
C HIS A 268 21.03 9.20 -0.04
N TYR A 269 21.96 9.69 0.77
CA TYR A 269 22.76 8.85 1.65
C TYR A 269 21.87 8.12 2.67
N PHE A 270 20.94 8.83 3.31
CA PHE A 270 20.00 8.23 4.26
C PHE A 270 19.16 7.14 3.60
N LEU A 271 18.57 7.43 2.44
CA LEU A 271 17.73 6.50 1.70
C LEU A 271 18.49 5.22 1.29
N ARG A 272 19.74 5.35 0.86
CA ARG A 272 20.59 4.18 0.59
C ARG A 272 20.83 3.34 1.84
N ARG A 273 21.10 3.98 2.99
CA ARG A 273 21.28 3.29 4.28
C ARG A 273 20.00 2.56 4.69
N ALA A 274 18.84 3.20 4.55
CA ALA A 274 17.54 2.59 4.83
C ALA A 274 17.29 1.38 3.92
N ALA A 275 17.58 1.50 2.62
CA ALA A 275 17.47 0.39 1.67
C ALA A 275 18.36 -0.80 2.05
N ASP A 276 19.59 -0.54 2.51
CA ASP A 276 20.51 -1.57 2.95
C ASP A 276 20.02 -2.27 4.23
N ILE A 277 19.44 -1.52 5.17
CA ILE A 277 18.83 -2.08 6.38
C ILE A 277 17.64 -2.98 6.00
N VAL A 278 16.71 -2.50 5.15
CA VAL A 278 15.57 -3.31 4.69
C VAL A 278 16.05 -4.58 3.99
N ALA A 279 17.04 -4.47 3.10
CA ALA A 279 17.62 -5.62 2.39
C ALA A 279 18.29 -6.62 3.37
N SER A 280 18.94 -6.15 4.43
CA SER A 280 19.54 -7.00 5.47
C SER A 280 18.51 -7.84 6.25
N LYS A 281 17.25 -7.42 6.25
CA LYS A 281 16.11 -8.15 6.83
C LYS A 281 15.46 -9.12 5.80
N GLY A 282 16.05 -9.31 4.62
CA GLY A 282 15.50 -10.17 3.57
C GLY A 282 14.27 -9.58 2.87
N LYS A 283 14.04 -8.28 2.98
CA LYS A 283 12.89 -7.59 2.37
C LYS A 283 13.33 -6.69 1.22
N THR A 284 12.39 -6.37 0.34
CA THR A 284 12.56 -5.36 -0.72
C THR A 284 11.91 -4.06 -0.26
N MET A 285 12.64 -2.98 -0.36
CA MET A 285 12.13 -1.65 -0.07
C MET A 285 11.09 -1.22 -1.11
N ILE A 286 10.01 -0.57 -0.69
CA ILE A 286 9.19 0.30 -1.55
C ILE A 286 9.41 1.73 -1.06
N GLY A 287 9.40 2.70 -1.96
CA GLY A 287 9.40 4.11 -1.61
C GLY A 287 8.71 4.95 -2.66
N TRP A 288 8.31 6.14 -2.26
CA TRP A 288 7.75 7.13 -3.17
C TRP A 288 8.76 7.52 -4.24
N ASP A 289 8.34 8.11 -5.34
CA ASP A 289 9.18 8.30 -6.53
C ASP A 289 10.40 9.22 -6.34
N GLU A 290 10.54 9.88 -5.18
CA GLU A 290 11.74 10.61 -4.78
C GLU A 290 12.99 9.73 -4.66
N ILE A 291 12.81 8.45 -4.33
CA ILE A 291 13.94 7.50 -4.16
C ILE A 291 14.72 7.22 -5.45
N ILE A 292 14.15 7.53 -6.62
CA ILE A 292 14.77 7.28 -7.93
C ILE A 292 16.14 7.96 -8.03
N ASP A 293 16.26 9.16 -7.47
CA ASP A 293 17.48 9.97 -7.54
C ASP A 293 18.55 9.53 -6.54
N ALA A 294 18.20 8.70 -5.56
CA ALA A 294 19.11 8.27 -4.50
C ALA A 294 20.17 7.24 -4.95
N GLY A 295 20.07 6.70 -6.17
CA GLY A 295 21.02 5.71 -6.69
C GLY A 295 20.92 4.33 -5.99
N ILE A 296 19.74 3.98 -5.50
CA ILE A 296 19.47 2.65 -4.91
C ILE A 296 19.37 1.63 -6.06
N SER A 297 19.94 0.45 -5.86
CA SER A 297 19.84 -0.61 -6.87
C SER A 297 18.38 -1.00 -7.14
N PRO A 298 17.93 -1.12 -8.40
CA PRO A 298 16.59 -1.61 -8.74
C PRO A 298 16.25 -3.00 -8.19
N ARG A 299 17.28 -3.79 -7.82
CA ARG A 299 17.09 -5.09 -7.16
C ARG A 299 16.67 -4.96 -5.70
N LYS A 300 16.95 -3.82 -5.07
CA LYS A 300 16.66 -3.55 -3.65
C LYS A 300 15.38 -2.74 -3.44
N ALA A 301 14.88 -2.08 -4.50
CA ALA A 301 13.76 -1.15 -4.37
C ALA A 301 12.72 -1.29 -5.48
N VAL A 302 11.48 -0.99 -5.13
CA VAL A 302 10.34 -0.76 -6.02
C VAL A 302 9.94 0.70 -5.87
N VAL A 303 9.66 1.37 -6.97
CA VAL A 303 9.22 2.77 -6.98
C VAL A 303 7.71 2.85 -6.99
N MET A 304 7.14 3.61 -6.07
CA MET A 304 5.72 3.97 -6.07
C MET A 304 5.57 5.38 -6.63
N TRP A 305 5.14 5.47 -7.91
CA TRP A 305 5.03 6.75 -8.61
C TRP A 305 3.72 7.45 -8.25
N TRP A 306 3.80 8.62 -7.58
CA TRP A 306 2.65 9.40 -7.11
C TRP A 306 2.52 10.80 -7.71
N ARG A 307 3.64 11.41 -8.16
CA ARG A 307 3.68 12.78 -8.69
C ARG A 307 3.23 12.82 -10.15
N HIS A 308 1.90 12.85 -10.37
CA HIS A 308 1.28 12.86 -11.71
C HIS A 308 1.77 14.01 -12.61
N ASP A 309 2.19 15.12 -12.02
CA ASP A 309 2.76 16.31 -12.67
C ASP A 309 4.26 16.15 -12.99
N ARG A 310 4.88 15.04 -12.59
CA ARG A 310 6.28 14.69 -12.86
C ARG A 310 6.37 13.34 -13.60
N GLN A 311 5.75 13.28 -14.78
CA GLN A 311 5.76 12.08 -15.61
C GLN A 311 7.17 11.62 -15.99
N HIS A 312 8.13 12.55 -16.10
CA HIS A 312 9.53 12.21 -16.36
C HIS A 312 10.14 11.32 -15.27
N GLN A 313 9.64 11.36 -14.02
CA GLN A 313 10.10 10.46 -12.96
C GLN A 313 9.64 9.02 -13.21
N LEU A 314 8.42 8.82 -13.72
CA LEU A 314 7.98 7.49 -14.15
C LEU A 314 8.89 6.92 -15.23
N VAL A 315 9.15 7.71 -16.29
CA VAL A 315 10.03 7.31 -17.38
C VAL A 315 11.42 6.99 -16.86
N LYS A 316 12.00 7.87 -16.02
CA LYS A 316 13.31 7.67 -15.41
C LYS A 316 13.38 6.38 -14.56
N ALA A 317 12.34 6.09 -13.78
CA ALA A 317 12.28 4.84 -13.01
C ALA A 317 12.35 3.62 -13.93
N LEU A 318 11.56 3.60 -14.99
CA LEU A 318 11.50 2.50 -15.95
C LEU A 318 12.84 2.35 -16.72
N GLU A 319 13.41 3.44 -17.21
CA GLU A 319 14.72 3.45 -17.90
C GLU A 319 15.86 2.95 -17.01
N ASN A 320 15.79 3.23 -15.70
CA ASN A 320 16.75 2.75 -14.71
C ASN A 320 16.49 1.29 -14.26
N GLY A 321 15.47 0.62 -14.82
CA GLY A 321 15.18 -0.78 -14.55
C GLY A 321 14.42 -1.05 -13.24
N TYR A 322 13.80 -0.03 -12.64
CA TYR A 322 12.96 -0.26 -11.47
C TYR A 322 11.63 -0.92 -11.82
N ARG A 323 11.15 -1.76 -10.95
CA ARG A 323 9.73 -2.13 -10.92
C ARG A 323 8.95 -0.95 -10.36
N VAL A 324 7.78 -0.69 -10.94
CA VAL A 324 6.97 0.49 -10.62
C VAL A 324 5.55 0.10 -10.26
N ILE A 325 5.01 0.75 -9.22
CA ILE A 325 3.59 0.73 -8.86
C ILE A 325 3.02 2.12 -9.17
N LEU A 326 1.91 2.16 -9.93
CA LEU A 326 1.27 3.39 -10.33
C LEU A 326 0.25 3.82 -9.27
N THR A 327 0.51 4.94 -8.62
CA THR A 327 -0.42 5.56 -7.65
C THR A 327 -0.44 7.09 -7.78
N PRO A 328 -0.52 7.63 -9.02
CA PRO A 328 -0.44 9.07 -9.20
C PRO A 328 -1.58 9.77 -8.46
N ARG A 329 -1.25 10.88 -7.79
CA ARG A 329 -2.21 11.71 -7.04
C ARG A 329 -3.49 11.97 -7.84
N ARG A 330 -3.36 12.06 -9.17
CA ARG A 330 -4.49 12.05 -10.11
C ARG A 330 -4.30 10.93 -11.12
N PRO A 331 -5.28 10.04 -11.21
CA PRO A 331 -6.59 10.03 -10.54
C PRO A 331 -6.66 9.10 -9.31
N MET A 332 -5.51 8.60 -8.78
CA MET A 332 -5.49 7.47 -7.85
C MET A 332 -5.63 7.84 -6.35
N TYR A 333 -5.63 9.15 -5.98
CA TYR A 333 -5.88 9.52 -4.59
C TYR A 333 -7.38 9.69 -4.34
N ALA A 334 -7.93 8.83 -3.48
CA ALA A 334 -9.34 8.77 -3.15
C ALA A 334 -9.82 9.94 -2.25
N ASP A 335 -8.91 10.64 -1.60
CA ASP A 335 -9.20 11.80 -0.77
C ASP A 335 -9.44 13.10 -1.56
N PHE A 336 -9.33 13.08 -2.89
CA PHE A 336 -9.74 14.18 -3.75
C PHE A 336 -11.22 14.12 -4.08
N THR A 337 -11.87 15.29 -4.15
CA THR A 337 -13.27 15.39 -4.56
C THR A 337 -13.45 15.00 -6.02
N GLN A 338 -14.60 14.42 -6.34
CA GLN A 338 -14.93 14.02 -7.72
C GLN A 338 -15.50 15.18 -8.54
N PHE A 339 -16.14 16.15 -7.88
CA PHE A 339 -16.70 17.35 -8.49
C PHE A 339 -16.94 18.47 -7.45
N GLY A 340 -17.23 19.69 -7.89
CA GLY A 340 -17.26 20.90 -7.05
C GLY A 340 -18.30 20.93 -5.94
N ALA A 341 -19.40 20.14 -6.04
CA ALA A 341 -20.41 20.06 -4.98
C ALA A 341 -20.03 19.12 -3.82
N HIS A 342 -18.98 18.30 -3.95
CA HIS A 342 -18.49 17.50 -2.85
C HIS A 342 -17.90 18.39 -1.76
N LYS A 343 -18.36 18.18 -0.51
CA LYS A 343 -17.94 18.96 0.66
C LYS A 343 -16.83 18.29 1.46
N VAL A 344 -16.54 17.02 1.17
CA VAL A 344 -15.52 16.21 1.82
C VAL A 344 -14.41 15.92 0.81
N GLY A 345 -13.16 15.96 1.26
CA GLY A 345 -11.99 15.71 0.43
C GLY A 345 -11.22 16.97 0.03
N ARG A 346 -10.11 16.75 -0.67
CA ARG A 346 -9.25 17.82 -1.18
C ARG A 346 -9.83 18.40 -2.47
N GLN A 347 -9.80 19.72 -2.60
CA GLN A 347 -10.32 20.43 -3.78
C GLN A 347 -9.25 21.20 -4.56
N TRP A 348 -8.06 21.39 -3.97
CA TRP A 348 -6.97 22.07 -4.65
C TRP A 348 -6.48 21.24 -5.84
N ALA A 349 -6.12 21.93 -6.92
CA ALA A 349 -5.59 21.35 -8.16
C ALA A 349 -6.57 20.44 -8.94
N GLY A 350 -7.92 20.50 -8.69
CA GLY A 350 -9.00 19.90 -9.49
C GLY A 350 -9.56 18.59 -8.92
N TYR A 351 -10.28 17.84 -9.73
CA TYR A 351 -11.10 16.71 -9.32
C TYR A 351 -10.53 15.37 -9.78
N ASN A 352 -10.73 14.33 -8.97
CA ASN A 352 -10.50 12.93 -9.37
C ASN A 352 -11.85 12.29 -9.70
N THR A 353 -12.27 12.43 -10.96
CA THR A 353 -13.55 11.88 -11.40
C THR A 353 -13.48 10.36 -11.52
N ILE A 354 -14.63 9.69 -11.34
CA ILE A 354 -14.73 8.23 -11.54
C ILE A 354 -14.31 7.87 -12.97
N GLU A 355 -14.65 8.68 -13.96
CA GLU A 355 -14.26 8.49 -15.37
C GLU A 355 -12.73 8.48 -15.54
N ASN A 356 -12.02 9.44 -14.92
CA ASN A 356 -10.55 9.49 -14.99
C ASN A 356 -9.92 8.28 -14.32
N LEU A 357 -10.47 7.85 -13.19
CA LEU A 357 -10.03 6.66 -12.49
C LEU A 357 -10.27 5.40 -13.32
N TYR A 358 -11.46 5.27 -13.91
CA TYR A 358 -11.83 4.12 -14.71
C TYR A 358 -10.97 3.98 -15.98
N ASN A 359 -10.61 5.09 -16.61
CA ASN A 359 -9.77 5.09 -17.82
C ASN A 359 -8.26 5.03 -17.53
N PHE A 360 -7.83 5.05 -16.27
CA PHE A 360 -6.42 4.94 -15.93
C PHE A 360 -5.96 3.46 -15.99
N PRO A 361 -4.75 3.13 -16.53
CA PRO A 361 -3.67 4.03 -16.91
C PRO A 361 -3.60 4.36 -18.43
N GLU A 362 -4.62 4.10 -19.21
CA GLU A 362 -4.59 4.25 -20.67
C GLU A 362 -4.07 5.62 -21.15
N PRO A 363 -4.43 6.76 -20.53
CA PRO A 363 -3.92 8.08 -20.97
C PRO A 363 -2.41 8.23 -20.90
N ILE A 364 -1.73 7.45 -20.06
CA ILE A 364 -0.27 7.47 -19.90
C ILE A 364 0.41 6.20 -20.40
N SER A 365 -0.30 5.28 -21.03
CA SER A 365 0.24 4.00 -21.50
C SER A 365 1.45 4.16 -22.42
N HIS A 366 1.50 5.24 -23.19
CA HIS A 366 2.62 5.56 -24.08
C HIS A 366 3.95 5.78 -23.34
N LEU A 367 3.93 6.20 -22.06
CA LEU A 367 5.13 6.37 -21.22
C LEU A 367 5.73 5.03 -20.78
N MET A 368 4.94 3.97 -20.80
CA MET A 368 5.34 2.64 -20.34
C MET A 368 5.63 1.67 -21.48
N LYS A 369 5.51 2.15 -22.73
CA LYS A 369 5.72 1.32 -23.94
C LYS A 369 7.13 0.73 -23.96
N GLY A 370 7.21 -0.61 -23.99
CA GLY A 370 8.47 -1.36 -23.95
C GLY A 370 8.96 -1.68 -22.52
N TYR A 371 8.25 -1.20 -21.48
CA TYR A 371 8.55 -1.42 -20.07
C TYR A 371 7.39 -2.09 -19.30
N GLU A 372 6.41 -2.66 -20.02
CA GLU A 372 5.18 -3.20 -19.43
C GLU A 372 5.45 -4.23 -18.33
N ASN A 373 6.50 -5.04 -18.50
CA ASN A 373 6.93 -6.05 -17.52
C ASN A 373 7.50 -5.46 -16.21
N GLN A 374 7.86 -4.18 -16.20
CA GLN A 374 8.32 -3.49 -15.00
C GLN A 374 7.16 -2.85 -14.21
N VAL A 375 6.00 -2.68 -14.84
CA VAL A 375 4.81 -2.14 -14.19
C VAL A 375 4.11 -3.26 -13.43
N MET A 376 4.27 -3.28 -12.11
CA MET A 376 3.65 -4.28 -11.24
C MET A 376 2.13 -4.15 -11.22
N GLY A 377 1.63 -2.93 -11.33
CA GLY A 377 0.21 -2.62 -11.28
C GLY A 377 -0.07 -1.24 -10.73
N MET A 378 -1.22 -1.09 -10.10
CA MET A 378 -1.68 0.19 -9.60
C MET A 378 -2.26 0.10 -8.19
N GLN A 379 -2.26 1.24 -7.52
CA GLN A 379 -2.78 1.36 -6.16
C GLN A 379 -3.57 2.66 -6.03
N MET A 380 -4.70 2.58 -5.35
CA MET A 380 -5.42 3.73 -4.88
C MET A 380 -4.99 4.08 -3.45
N SER A 381 -4.84 5.37 -3.16
CA SER A 381 -4.41 5.84 -1.84
C SER A 381 -5.48 6.73 -1.22
N LEU A 382 -5.86 6.43 0.03
CA LEU A 382 -6.81 7.21 0.81
C LEU A 382 -6.10 7.86 2.00
N TRP A 383 -5.69 9.12 1.79
CA TRP A 383 -5.13 9.97 2.83
C TRP A 383 -6.25 10.53 3.70
N THR A 384 -5.99 10.67 5.01
CA THR A 384 -7.07 10.93 5.96
C THR A 384 -7.03 12.30 6.64
N GLU A 385 -6.18 13.24 6.21
CA GLU A 385 -6.15 14.59 6.79
C GLU A 385 -7.50 15.30 6.71
N ARG A 386 -8.29 15.02 5.65
CA ARG A 386 -9.65 15.59 5.45
C ARG A 386 -10.77 14.59 5.75
N VAL A 387 -10.41 13.38 6.19
CA VAL A 387 -11.30 12.24 6.38
C VAL A 387 -11.24 11.80 7.84
N ALA A 388 -11.93 12.53 8.71
CA ALA A 388 -11.78 12.42 10.16
C ALA A 388 -12.73 11.42 10.83
N ASP A 389 -13.70 10.86 10.11
CA ASP A 389 -14.71 9.96 10.66
C ASP A 389 -15.13 8.86 9.68
N PHE A 390 -15.82 7.85 10.18
CA PHE A 390 -16.24 6.68 9.39
C PHE A 390 -17.13 7.05 8.19
N LYS A 391 -18.02 8.04 8.32
CA LYS A 391 -18.92 8.44 7.23
C LYS A 391 -18.14 9.06 6.07
N ARG A 392 -17.17 9.92 6.42
CA ARG A 392 -16.28 10.53 5.41
C ARG A 392 -15.37 9.47 4.78
N LEU A 393 -14.86 8.55 5.58
CA LEU A 393 -14.02 7.46 5.10
C LEU A 393 -14.80 6.61 4.08
N ASP A 394 -15.97 6.12 4.43
CA ASP A 394 -16.81 5.30 3.55
C ASP A 394 -17.23 6.08 2.29
N PHE A 395 -17.56 7.38 2.42
CA PHE A 395 -17.89 8.21 1.28
C PHE A 395 -16.73 8.40 0.30
N MET A 396 -15.51 8.67 0.81
CA MET A 396 -14.34 8.88 -0.05
C MET A 396 -13.84 7.57 -0.66
N ALA A 397 -13.99 6.47 0.03
CA ALA A 397 -13.57 5.16 -0.44
C ALA A 397 -14.43 4.59 -1.59
N VAL A 398 -15.63 5.13 -1.86
CA VAL A 398 -16.49 4.65 -2.96
C VAL A 398 -15.75 4.61 -4.30
N SER A 399 -14.83 5.55 -4.54
CA SER A 399 -14.10 5.63 -5.80
C SER A 399 -13.27 4.37 -6.12
N TYR A 400 -12.78 3.64 -5.08
CA TYR A 400 -11.94 2.46 -5.34
C TYR A 400 -12.73 1.26 -5.92
N THR A 401 -14.05 1.26 -5.78
CA THR A 401 -14.91 0.25 -6.42
C THR A 401 -14.89 0.32 -7.94
N HIS A 402 -14.35 1.41 -8.49
CA HIS A 402 -14.21 1.65 -9.94
C HIS A 402 -12.79 1.46 -10.48
N LEU A 403 -11.86 0.97 -9.64
CA LEU A 403 -10.48 0.73 -10.05
C LEU A 403 -10.41 -0.43 -11.06
N ARG A 404 -9.89 -0.16 -12.27
CA ARG A 404 -9.75 -1.15 -13.36
C ARG A 404 -8.57 -2.11 -13.21
N ALA A 405 -7.82 -2.07 -12.13
CA ALA A 405 -6.63 -2.92 -11.92
C ALA A 405 -6.94 -4.43 -12.00
N HIS A 406 -8.19 -4.81 -11.76
CA HIS A 406 -8.70 -6.19 -11.81
C HIS A 406 -9.46 -6.51 -13.10
N GLU A 407 -9.49 -5.58 -14.08
CA GLU A 407 -10.17 -5.85 -15.33
C GLU A 407 -9.57 -7.02 -16.09
N THR A 408 -10.44 -7.79 -16.62
CA THR A 408 -10.21 -9.00 -17.39
C THR A 408 -11.06 -8.97 -18.65
N ALA A 409 -10.74 -9.82 -19.61
CA ALA A 409 -11.56 -9.98 -20.81
C ALA A 409 -13.02 -10.37 -20.53
N ALA A 410 -13.33 -10.84 -19.32
CA ALA A 410 -14.70 -11.21 -18.92
C ALA A 410 -15.57 -10.00 -18.52
N ASN A 411 -14.98 -8.81 -18.35
CA ASN A 411 -15.68 -7.57 -17.97
C ASN A 411 -16.02 -6.69 -19.20
N LEU A 412 -15.74 -7.16 -20.40
CA LEU A 412 -16.16 -6.60 -21.68
C LEU A 412 -17.43 -7.34 -22.17
#